data_043baa06febb682a01e38ec1c9564c76
#
_entry.id   043baa06febb682a01e38ec1c9564c76
#
_cell.length_a   1.000
_cell.length_b   1.000
_cell.length_c   1.000
_cell.angle_alpha   90.00
_cell.angle_beta   90.00
_cell.angle_gamma   90.00
#
_symmetry.space_group_name_H-M   'P 1'
#
loop_
_entity.id
_entity.type
_entity.pdbx_description
1 polymer ?
#
loop_
_entity_poly.entity_id
_entity_poly.type
_entity_poly.pdbx_seq_one_letter_code
_entity_poly.pdbx_strand_id
1 'polypeptide(L)'
;MRRGRLLAPLLILVTALASVSATAQSVSWPAFGPLRNLLRFDGFTDTVPDFVGPIDGSAQLTIFTEGNHYPVLLPLVLQRFPEWCRAHQACDADPAGILVVTLPQPMVVRMLTEGGISLGNAVLPVGPDKPVFPDLVMAGLAPLRQLRAAGVVEGQARIFAHTLGMGMLLSKTVAGVDDLDQFSRRINRLIVASPSEPGARQQYRATLAAQLGETATAQLFGHEVVTFAGRLGIQHRDVPYALINDLADGGLIFSHLANFYAAAFPERLRALGVPGAERFGQDIAIVRTTRSHALAVSFERFFMEVAPTAYPEGGFAVLGPTFGAPVDL
;
A
#
# COMPACT_ATOMS: atom_id res chain seq x y z
N MET A 1 38.75 65.10 39.98
CA MET A 1 38.74 64.34 38.76
C MET A 1 37.87 63.13 38.97
N ARG A 2 36.60 63.13 38.56
CA ARG A 2 35.69 61.98 38.65
C ARG A 2 35.25 61.61 37.23
N ARG A 3 35.64 60.43 36.75
CA ARG A 3 35.24 59.88 35.45
C ARG A 3 33.87 59.22 35.59
N GLY A 4 32.84 59.79 35.00
CA GLY A 4 31.51 59.16 34.87
C GLY A 4 31.56 58.11 33.76
N ARG A 5 31.15 56.90 34.09
CA ARG A 5 30.86 55.80 33.11
C ARG A 5 29.40 55.89 32.70
N LEU A 6 29.17 56.18 31.45
CA LEU A 6 27.89 56.06 30.78
C LEU A 6 27.66 54.57 30.48
N LEU A 7 26.65 53.98 31.10
CA LEU A 7 26.11 52.68 30.74
C LEU A 7 25.01 52.90 29.67
N ALA A 8 25.24 52.41 28.47
CA ALA A 8 24.23 52.34 27.43
C ALA A 8 23.34 51.12 27.66
N PRO A 9 22.01 51.22 27.61
CA PRO A 9 21.15 50.07 27.70
C PRO A 9 21.15 49.29 26.38
N LEU A 10 21.49 48.01 26.47
CA LEU A 10 21.39 47.04 25.38
C LEU A 10 19.94 46.70 25.17
N LEU A 11 19.35 47.20 24.09
CA LEU A 11 17.97 46.86 23.68
C LEU A 11 18.00 45.49 23.02
N ILE A 12 17.55 44.45 23.74
CA ILE A 12 17.39 43.11 23.19
C ILE A 12 16.07 43.09 22.43
N LEU A 13 16.16 43.12 21.12
CA LEU A 13 15.02 42.90 20.21
C LEU A 13 14.72 41.43 20.16
N VAL A 14 13.75 40.96 20.93
CA VAL A 14 13.21 39.59 20.84
C VAL A 14 12.24 39.55 19.64
N THR A 15 12.77 39.13 18.50
CA THR A 15 11.93 38.75 17.35
C THR A 15 11.20 37.44 17.68
N ALA A 16 9.92 37.54 18.02
CA ALA A 16 9.04 36.39 18.09
C ALA A 16 8.88 35.82 16.68
N LEU A 17 9.61 34.73 16.37
CA LEU A 17 9.33 33.87 15.23
C LEU A 17 7.98 33.21 15.48
N ALA A 18 6.92 33.76 14.91
CA ALA A 18 5.65 33.08 14.82
C ALA A 18 5.87 31.86 13.91
N SER A 19 5.99 30.70 14.54
CA SER A 19 5.93 29.41 13.85
C SER A 19 4.54 29.30 13.23
N VAL A 20 4.43 29.61 11.95
CA VAL A 20 3.24 29.23 11.17
C VAL A 20 3.29 27.71 11.10
N SER A 21 2.60 27.06 12.04
CA SER A 21 2.27 25.66 11.90
C SER A 21 1.40 25.56 10.66
N ALA A 22 1.98 25.16 9.55
CA ALA A 22 1.22 24.68 8.40
C ALA A 22 0.40 23.50 8.93
N THR A 23 -0.85 23.73 9.24
CA THR A 23 -1.81 22.63 9.47
C THR A 23 -1.87 21.88 8.17
N ALA A 24 -1.19 20.73 8.10
CA ALA A 24 -1.38 19.78 7.04
C ALA A 24 -2.90 19.53 6.97
N GLN A 25 -3.51 19.88 5.84
CA GLN A 25 -4.91 19.55 5.61
C GLN A 25 -4.98 18.03 5.71
N SER A 26 -5.58 17.53 6.79
CA SER A 26 -5.85 16.11 6.93
C SER A 26 -6.84 15.73 5.84
N VAL A 27 -6.37 15.06 4.80
CA VAL A 27 -7.26 14.44 3.83
C VAL A 27 -8.02 13.35 4.57
N SER A 28 -9.34 13.50 4.66
CA SER A 28 -10.21 12.47 5.23
C SER A 28 -10.28 11.32 4.22
N TRP A 29 -9.50 10.28 4.47
CA TRP A 29 -9.57 9.04 3.69
C TRP A 29 -10.81 8.26 4.08
N PRO A 30 -11.37 7.42 3.15
CA PRO A 30 -12.50 6.57 3.47
C PRO A 30 -12.23 5.81 4.76
N ALA A 31 -13.14 5.92 5.71
CA ALA A 31 -13.02 5.23 6.98
C ALA A 31 -13.12 3.72 6.73
N PHE A 32 -12.04 2.99 6.96
CA PHE A 32 -12.05 1.53 7.02
C PHE A 32 -12.67 1.02 8.34
N GLY A 33 -13.68 1.72 8.86
CA GLY A 33 -14.23 1.48 10.18
C GLY A 33 -13.34 2.05 11.31
N PRO A 34 -13.55 1.66 12.56
CA PRO A 34 -12.81 2.18 13.71
C PRO A 34 -11.41 1.57 13.78
N LEU A 35 -10.54 1.89 12.83
CA LEU A 35 -9.13 1.51 12.85
C LEU A 35 -8.41 2.33 13.92
N ARG A 36 -8.43 1.86 15.17
CA ARG A 36 -7.89 2.59 16.32
C ARG A 36 -6.36 2.47 16.48
N ASN A 37 -5.74 1.47 15.83
CA ASN A 37 -4.33 1.12 16.02
C ASN A 37 -3.48 1.45 14.77
N LEU A 38 -3.73 2.60 14.14
CA LEU A 38 -2.92 3.06 13.03
C LEU A 38 -1.63 3.67 13.54
N LEU A 39 -0.49 3.08 13.17
CA LEU A 39 0.78 3.79 13.23
C LEU A 39 0.83 4.76 12.05
N ARG A 40 0.82 6.02 12.36
CA ARG A 40 1.02 7.09 11.39
C ARG A 40 2.40 7.67 11.59
N PHE A 41 3.14 7.78 10.50
CA PHE A 41 4.39 8.53 10.48
C PHE A 41 4.08 9.96 10.05
N ASP A 42 4.31 10.92 10.93
CA ASP A 42 4.17 12.34 10.60
C ASP A 42 5.02 12.67 9.37
N GLY A 43 4.41 13.30 8.37
CA GLY A 43 5.06 13.67 7.12
C GLY A 43 4.99 12.62 6.01
N PHE A 44 4.37 11.46 6.23
CA PHE A 44 4.00 10.52 5.18
C PHE A 44 2.57 10.77 4.71
N THR A 45 2.29 10.38 3.47
CA THR A 45 0.95 10.46 2.94
C THR A 45 0.06 9.47 3.68
N ASP A 46 -1.00 9.95 4.30
CA ASP A 46 -1.97 9.15 5.07
C ASP A 46 -2.84 8.22 4.21
N THR A 47 -2.35 7.83 3.03
CA THR A 47 -3.15 7.14 2.03
C THR A 47 -3.38 5.67 2.32
N VAL A 48 -2.37 5.02 2.90
CA VAL A 48 -2.43 3.61 3.33
C VAL A 48 -1.57 3.46 4.56
N PRO A 49 -2.08 2.90 5.65
CA PRO A 49 -1.25 2.60 6.80
C PRO A 49 -0.27 1.48 6.47
N ASP A 50 1.01 1.67 6.80
CA ASP A 50 2.02 0.63 6.67
C ASP A 50 1.83 -0.46 7.72
N PHE A 51 1.36 -0.09 8.89
CA PHE A 51 1.11 -0.96 10.03
C PHE A 51 -0.25 -0.64 10.63
N VAL A 52 -1.06 -1.65 10.83
CA VAL A 52 -2.35 -1.58 11.51
C VAL A 52 -2.34 -2.60 12.64
N GLY A 53 -2.41 -2.13 13.88
CA GLY A 53 -2.37 -2.99 15.06
C GLY A 53 -1.08 -2.88 15.87
N PRO A 54 -0.93 -3.72 16.92
CA PRO A 54 0.17 -3.63 17.87
C PRO A 54 1.48 -4.19 17.28
N ILE A 55 2.59 -3.45 17.48
CA ILE A 55 3.94 -3.85 17.04
C ILE A 55 4.86 -4.23 18.20
N ASP A 56 4.33 -4.29 19.39
CA ASP A 56 5.06 -4.58 20.63
C ASP A 56 5.14 -6.08 20.97
N GLY A 57 4.60 -6.93 20.09
CA GLY A 57 4.53 -8.37 20.27
C GLY A 57 3.25 -8.87 20.96
N SER A 58 2.32 -7.98 21.28
CA SER A 58 1.02 -8.36 21.86
C SER A 58 -0.01 -8.82 20.82
N ALA A 59 0.34 -8.81 19.52
CA ALA A 59 -0.55 -9.26 18.46
C ALA A 59 -0.90 -10.75 18.63
N GLN A 60 -2.20 -11.05 18.57
CA GLN A 60 -2.75 -12.41 18.56
C GLN A 60 -2.65 -13.05 17.17
N LEU A 61 -2.68 -12.23 16.12
CA LEU A 61 -2.56 -12.64 14.73
C LEU A 61 -1.75 -11.58 13.99
N THR A 62 -0.73 -11.99 13.25
CA THR A 62 0.12 -11.10 12.46
C THR A 62 0.08 -11.51 10.99
N ILE A 63 -0.31 -10.59 10.12
CA ILE A 63 -0.41 -10.78 8.67
C ILE A 63 0.51 -9.79 7.98
N PHE A 64 1.47 -10.28 7.22
CA PHE A 64 2.26 -9.44 6.33
C PHE A 64 1.72 -9.57 4.90
N THR A 65 1.47 -8.46 4.28
CA THR A 65 0.88 -8.44 2.95
C THR A 65 1.53 -7.39 2.06
N GLU A 66 1.46 -7.64 0.76
CA GLU A 66 1.67 -6.58 -0.21
C GLU A 66 0.56 -5.52 -0.08
N GLY A 67 0.90 -4.25 -0.31
CA GLY A 67 0.00 -3.15 0.04
C GLY A 67 -1.18 -2.93 -0.91
N ASN A 68 -1.21 -3.56 -2.09
CA ASN A 68 -2.13 -3.11 -3.14
C ASN A 68 -3.58 -3.58 -2.97
N HIS A 69 -3.84 -4.61 -2.18
CA HIS A 69 -5.21 -5.13 -1.95
C HIS A 69 -5.80 -4.75 -0.59
N TYR A 70 -5.17 -3.83 0.13
CA TYR A 70 -5.62 -3.39 1.44
C TYR A 70 -7.09 -2.94 1.50
N PRO A 71 -7.69 -2.30 0.46
CA PRO A 71 -9.09 -1.88 0.53
C PRO A 71 -10.06 -3.05 0.73
N VAL A 72 -9.71 -4.22 0.18
CA VAL A 72 -10.48 -5.46 0.37
C VAL A 72 -10.07 -6.17 1.65
N LEU A 73 -8.77 -6.26 1.91
CA LEU A 73 -8.23 -7.07 3.00
C LEU A 73 -8.56 -6.50 4.39
N LEU A 74 -8.35 -5.20 4.62
CA LEU A 74 -8.51 -4.64 5.97
C LEU A 74 -9.92 -4.81 6.55
N PRO A 75 -11.02 -4.57 5.81
CA PRO A 75 -12.35 -4.88 6.30
C PRO A 75 -12.56 -6.37 6.59
N LEU A 76 -11.99 -7.26 5.79
CA LEU A 76 -12.08 -8.70 6.03
C LEU A 76 -11.38 -9.08 7.34
N VAL A 77 -10.18 -8.58 7.55
CA VAL A 77 -9.35 -8.92 8.72
C VAL A 77 -9.89 -8.31 10.00
N LEU A 78 -10.24 -7.03 9.98
CA LEU A 78 -10.50 -6.25 11.19
C LEU A 78 -11.98 -6.21 11.59
N GLN A 79 -12.89 -6.56 10.68
CA GLN A 79 -14.32 -6.54 10.94
C GLN A 79 -14.93 -7.94 10.76
N ARG A 80 -14.85 -8.52 9.56
CA ARG A 80 -15.55 -9.74 9.22
C ARG A 80 -14.97 -11.00 9.90
N PHE A 81 -13.65 -11.07 10.06
CA PHE A 81 -13.03 -12.23 10.73
C PHE A 81 -13.41 -12.34 12.21
N PRO A 82 -13.32 -11.29 13.04
CA PRO A 82 -13.79 -11.35 14.42
C PRO A 82 -15.28 -11.67 14.53
N GLU A 83 -16.11 -11.19 13.62
CA GLU A 83 -17.54 -11.54 13.54
C GLU A 83 -17.74 -13.00 13.21
N TRP A 84 -16.99 -13.53 12.24
CA TRP A 84 -17.02 -14.94 11.85
C TRP A 84 -16.57 -15.84 13.00
N CYS A 85 -15.50 -15.49 13.74
CA CYS A 85 -15.06 -16.25 14.92
C CYS A 85 -16.19 -16.39 15.94
N ARG A 86 -16.86 -15.29 16.27
CA ARG A 86 -17.98 -15.28 17.21
C ARG A 86 -19.18 -16.10 16.71
N ALA A 87 -19.55 -15.91 15.46
CA ALA A 87 -20.72 -16.60 14.88
C ALA A 87 -20.54 -18.11 14.82
N HIS A 88 -19.32 -18.59 14.58
CA HIS A 88 -19.02 -20.02 14.47
C HIS A 88 -18.46 -20.62 15.76
N GLN A 89 -18.27 -19.85 16.81
CA GLN A 89 -17.63 -20.29 18.07
C GLN A 89 -16.27 -20.97 17.79
N ALA A 90 -15.58 -20.53 16.72
CA ALA A 90 -14.39 -21.18 16.21
C ALA A 90 -13.09 -20.61 16.78
N CYS A 91 -13.11 -19.36 17.21
CA CYS A 91 -11.97 -18.61 17.72
C CYS A 91 -12.40 -17.37 18.49
N ASP A 92 -11.47 -16.81 19.24
CA ASP A 92 -11.61 -15.48 19.84
C ASP A 92 -10.59 -14.55 19.20
N ALA A 93 -11.06 -13.62 18.38
CA ALA A 93 -10.26 -12.66 17.68
C ALA A 93 -10.68 -11.24 18.06
N ASP A 94 -9.81 -10.54 18.78
CA ASP A 94 -9.96 -9.12 19.06
C ASP A 94 -9.34 -8.33 17.90
N PRO A 95 -10.09 -7.46 17.20
CA PRO A 95 -9.53 -6.58 16.16
C PRO A 95 -8.30 -5.77 16.64
N ALA A 96 -8.29 -5.38 17.92
CA ALA A 96 -7.16 -4.66 18.50
C ALA A 96 -5.89 -5.52 18.66
N GLY A 97 -6.05 -6.83 18.70
CA GLY A 97 -4.95 -7.81 18.76
C GLY A 97 -4.48 -8.30 17.38
N ILE A 98 -4.96 -7.73 16.28
CA ILE A 98 -4.52 -8.13 14.94
C ILE A 98 -3.55 -7.10 14.39
N LEU A 99 -2.36 -7.56 13.99
CA LEU A 99 -1.38 -6.75 13.27
C LEU A 99 -1.43 -7.08 11.78
N VAL A 100 -1.67 -6.07 10.95
CA VAL A 100 -1.53 -6.15 9.51
C VAL A 100 -0.41 -5.21 9.05
N VAL A 101 0.55 -5.74 8.33
CA VAL A 101 1.65 -4.98 7.71
C VAL A 101 1.44 -4.95 6.21
N THR A 102 1.24 -3.74 5.64
CA THR A 102 0.87 -3.52 4.23
C THR A 102 2.00 -2.80 3.49
N LEU A 103 3.10 -3.46 3.27
CA LEU A 103 4.28 -2.86 2.63
C LEU A 103 4.45 -3.34 1.18
N PRO A 104 5.19 -2.63 0.34
CA PRO A 104 5.62 -3.14 -0.95
C PRO A 104 6.29 -4.51 -0.83
N GLN A 105 6.00 -5.43 -1.76
CA GLN A 105 6.50 -6.81 -1.71
C GLN A 105 8.03 -6.91 -1.47
N PRO A 106 8.89 -6.11 -2.16
CA PRO A 106 10.33 -6.16 -1.90
C PRO A 106 10.69 -5.79 -0.45
N MET A 107 9.93 -4.87 0.16
CA MET A 107 10.15 -4.49 1.57
C MET A 107 9.72 -5.60 2.52
N VAL A 108 8.59 -6.26 2.26
CA VAL A 108 8.15 -7.43 3.05
C VAL A 108 9.20 -8.54 3.00
N VAL A 109 9.68 -8.88 1.81
CA VAL A 109 10.74 -9.89 1.65
C VAL A 109 11.98 -9.48 2.42
N ARG A 110 12.45 -8.26 2.23
CA ARG A 110 13.63 -7.74 2.89
C ARG A 110 13.51 -7.75 4.42
N MET A 111 12.40 -7.28 4.97
CA MET A 111 12.14 -7.32 6.41
C MET A 111 12.28 -8.72 6.99
N LEU A 112 11.70 -9.70 6.29
CA LEU A 112 11.66 -11.08 6.76
C LEU A 112 12.97 -11.83 6.56
N THR A 113 13.81 -11.42 5.61
CA THR A 113 15.11 -12.04 5.33
C THR A 113 16.28 -11.35 6.03
N GLU A 114 16.20 -10.04 6.25
CA GLU A 114 17.25 -9.25 6.91
C GLU A 114 17.01 -9.06 8.42
N GLY A 115 15.84 -9.46 8.93
CA GLY A 115 15.53 -9.45 10.35
C GLY A 115 15.04 -8.11 10.89
N GLY A 116 14.55 -7.21 10.05
CA GLY A 116 13.97 -5.95 10.50
C GLY A 116 13.80 -4.89 9.42
N ILE A 117 13.23 -3.77 9.83
CA ILE A 117 13.08 -2.57 8.98
C ILE A 117 13.46 -1.32 9.78
N SER A 118 14.13 -0.39 9.11
CA SER A 118 14.38 0.95 9.65
C SER A 118 13.16 1.85 9.43
N LEU A 119 12.68 2.42 10.50
CA LEU A 119 11.58 3.39 10.55
C LEU A 119 12.14 4.74 11.04
N GLY A 120 12.74 5.49 10.12
CA GLY A 120 13.50 6.69 10.50
C GLY A 120 14.71 6.33 11.38
N ASN A 121 14.74 6.83 12.61
CA ASN A 121 15.81 6.57 13.60
C ASN A 121 15.59 5.31 14.44
N ALA A 122 14.46 4.61 14.25
CA ALA A 122 14.15 3.38 14.95
C ALA A 122 14.29 2.18 14.02
N VAL A 123 14.62 1.02 14.59
CA VAL A 123 14.61 -0.26 13.90
C VAL A 123 13.53 -1.13 14.53
N LEU A 124 12.56 -1.59 13.74
CA LEU A 124 11.62 -2.61 14.13
C LEU A 124 12.26 -3.98 13.84
N PRO A 125 12.65 -4.74 14.86
CA PRO A 125 13.20 -6.09 14.68
C PRO A 125 12.08 -7.04 14.26
N VAL A 126 12.33 -7.84 13.22
CA VAL A 126 11.38 -8.82 12.68
C VAL A 126 12.10 -10.17 12.59
N GLY A 127 11.49 -11.21 13.12
CA GLY A 127 12.08 -12.55 13.08
C GLY A 127 11.31 -13.54 13.94
N PRO A 128 11.57 -14.86 13.80
CA PRO A 128 10.88 -15.88 14.58
C PRO A 128 10.95 -15.66 16.10
N ASP A 129 12.09 -15.15 16.58
CA ASP A 129 12.36 -14.87 18.00
C ASP A 129 12.07 -13.42 18.39
N LYS A 130 11.52 -12.62 17.49
CA LYS A 130 11.25 -11.19 17.71
C LYS A 130 9.78 -10.95 18.02
N PRO A 131 9.45 -9.81 18.66
CA PRO A 131 8.07 -9.44 18.93
C PRO A 131 7.19 -9.46 17.68
N VAL A 132 7.74 -9.04 16.54
CA VAL A 132 7.01 -9.00 15.27
C VAL A 132 7.55 -10.08 14.33
N PHE A 133 6.67 -11.01 13.99
CA PHE A 133 6.88 -11.99 12.94
C PHE A 133 5.50 -12.45 12.42
N PRO A 134 5.29 -12.59 11.11
CA PRO A 134 3.97 -12.95 10.59
C PRO A 134 3.61 -14.41 10.88
N ASP A 135 2.32 -14.64 11.08
CA ASP A 135 1.70 -15.96 11.04
C ASP A 135 1.35 -16.36 9.60
N LEU A 136 1.02 -15.34 8.79
CA LEU A 136 0.63 -15.48 7.40
C LEU A 136 1.30 -14.40 6.54
N VAL A 137 1.66 -14.79 5.32
CA VAL A 137 2.15 -13.85 4.30
C VAL A 137 1.25 -13.93 3.07
N MET A 138 0.87 -12.76 2.54
CA MET A 138 0.10 -12.61 1.32
C MET A 138 0.92 -11.80 0.32
N ALA A 139 1.30 -12.41 -0.80
CA ALA A 139 2.12 -11.76 -1.82
C ALA A 139 2.00 -12.47 -3.17
N GLY A 140 2.61 -11.90 -4.19
CA GLY A 140 2.82 -12.58 -5.47
C GLY A 140 3.70 -13.84 -5.32
N LEU A 141 3.60 -14.76 -6.27
CA LEU A 141 4.29 -16.05 -6.18
C LEU A 141 5.82 -15.92 -6.16
N ALA A 142 6.40 -14.96 -6.87
CA ALA A 142 7.85 -14.79 -6.89
C ALA A 142 8.43 -14.35 -5.53
N PRO A 143 7.89 -13.34 -4.83
CA PRO A 143 8.22 -13.03 -3.44
C PRO A 143 8.04 -14.22 -2.48
N LEU A 144 6.95 -14.98 -2.61
CA LEU A 144 6.71 -16.13 -1.75
C LEU A 144 7.76 -17.23 -1.94
N ARG A 145 8.22 -17.47 -3.18
CA ARG A 145 9.34 -18.38 -3.45
C ARG A 145 10.64 -17.93 -2.80
N GLN A 146 10.93 -16.61 -2.80
CA GLN A 146 12.09 -16.07 -2.10
C GLN A 146 12.01 -16.31 -0.59
N LEU A 147 10.84 -16.09 0.01
CA LEU A 147 10.60 -16.35 1.42
C LEU A 147 10.66 -17.85 1.76
N ARG A 148 10.23 -18.71 0.83
CA ARG A 148 10.38 -20.16 0.97
C ARG A 148 11.84 -20.59 0.99
N ALA A 149 12.63 -20.07 0.03
CA ALA A 149 14.07 -20.33 -0.04
C ALA A 149 14.82 -19.84 1.21
N ALA A 150 14.31 -18.77 1.85
CA ALA A 150 14.85 -18.24 3.11
C ALA A 150 14.33 -18.98 4.37
N GLY A 151 13.47 -19.99 4.24
CA GLY A 151 12.92 -20.74 5.37
C GLY A 151 11.88 -19.98 6.21
N VAL A 152 11.31 -18.91 5.69
CA VAL A 152 10.31 -18.08 6.40
C VAL A 152 8.91 -18.66 6.31
N VAL A 153 8.54 -19.20 5.15
CA VAL A 153 7.22 -19.76 4.89
C VAL A 153 7.28 -21.26 4.67
N GLU A 154 6.18 -21.95 4.99
CA GLU A 154 6.06 -23.40 4.93
C GLU A 154 4.84 -23.84 4.12
N GLY A 155 4.84 -25.10 3.67
CA GLY A 155 3.71 -25.70 2.96
C GLY A 155 3.50 -25.13 1.57
N GLN A 156 2.27 -25.25 1.09
CA GLN A 156 1.82 -24.76 -0.21
C GLN A 156 1.12 -23.42 -0.05
N ALA A 157 1.37 -22.51 -0.97
CA ALA A 157 0.59 -21.29 -1.07
C ALA A 157 -0.76 -21.56 -1.74
N ARG A 158 -1.77 -20.74 -1.45
CA ARG A 158 -3.10 -20.82 -2.08
C ARG A 158 -3.41 -19.51 -2.79
N ILE A 159 -3.67 -19.56 -4.09
CA ILE A 159 -4.04 -18.41 -4.88
C ILE A 159 -5.45 -17.95 -4.47
N PHE A 160 -5.60 -16.69 -4.11
CA PHE A 160 -6.88 -16.12 -3.70
C PHE A 160 -7.32 -14.90 -4.53
N ALA A 161 -6.42 -14.27 -5.27
CA ALA A 161 -6.71 -13.13 -6.13
C ALA A 161 -5.82 -13.12 -7.37
N HIS A 162 -6.33 -12.48 -8.42
CA HIS A 162 -5.57 -12.13 -9.62
C HIS A 162 -5.87 -10.69 -9.98
N THR A 163 -4.84 -9.85 -10.13
CA THR A 163 -5.02 -8.45 -10.48
C THR A 163 -5.38 -8.31 -11.97
N LEU A 164 -6.21 -7.31 -12.29
CA LEU A 164 -6.56 -7.00 -13.68
C LEU A 164 -5.55 -6.07 -14.37
N GLY A 165 -4.33 -6.03 -13.86
CA GLY A 165 -3.28 -5.18 -14.39
C GLY A 165 -3.43 -3.70 -13.99
N MET A 166 -2.88 -2.82 -14.81
CA MET A 166 -2.88 -1.38 -14.53
C MET A 166 -4.16 -0.68 -14.98
N GLY A 167 -4.47 0.42 -14.28
CA GLY A 167 -5.42 1.44 -14.69
C GLY A 167 -4.76 2.82 -14.66
N MET A 168 -5.48 3.79 -15.16
CA MET A 168 -5.13 5.20 -15.08
C MET A 168 -6.00 5.89 -14.05
N LEU A 169 -5.40 6.68 -13.18
CA LEU A 169 -6.08 7.55 -12.24
C LEU A 169 -5.78 9.00 -12.62
N LEU A 170 -6.80 9.83 -12.73
CA LEU A 170 -6.67 11.22 -13.19
C LEU A 170 -7.28 12.18 -12.18
N SER A 171 -6.68 13.36 -12.06
CA SER A 171 -7.36 14.50 -11.46
C SER A 171 -8.53 14.93 -12.36
N LYS A 172 -9.66 15.26 -11.75
CA LYS A 172 -10.83 15.79 -12.50
C LYS A 172 -10.60 17.19 -13.10
N THR A 173 -9.53 17.86 -12.69
CA THR A 173 -9.12 19.13 -13.32
C THR A 173 -8.57 18.95 -14.73
N VAL A 174 -8.16 17.72 -15.09
CA VAL A 174 -7.64 17.38 -16.42
C VAL A 174 -8.80 17.00 -17.34
N ALA A 175 -9.14 17.90 -18.27
CA ALA A 175 -10.20 17.68 -19.24
C ALA A 175 -9.69 16.98 -20.53
N GLY A 176 -10.61 16.34 -21.24
CA GLY A 176 -10.39 15.78 -22.58
C GLY A 176 -9.39 14.61 -22.60
N VAL A 177 -9.41 13.78 -21.57
CA VAL A 177 -8.67 12.52 -21.50
C VAL A 177 -9.67 11.40 -21.21
N ASP A 178 -10.09 10.67 -22.24
CA ASP A 178 -11.11 9.62 -22.14
C ASP A 178 -10.57 8.23 -22.50
N ASP A 179 -9.34 8.18 -22.98
CA ASP A 179 -8.64 6.94 -23.35
C ASP A 179 -7.12 7.03 -23.10
N LEU A 180 -6.45 5.92 -23.32
CA LEU A 180 -5.00 5.79 -23.13
C LEU A 180 -4.19 6.67 -24.09
N ASP A 181 -4.64 6.84 -25.34
CA ASP A 181 -3.95 7.64 -26.33
C ASP A 181 -4.00 9.13 -25.97
N GLN A 182 -5.15 9.62 -25.53
CA GLN A 182 -5.30 10.98 -25.00
C GLN A 182 -4.53 11.16 -23.70
N PHE A 183 -4.52 10.16 -22.82
CA PHE A 183 -3.72 10.15 -21.60
C PHE A 183 -2.23 10.35 -21.93
N SER A 184 -1.69 9.57 -22.84
CA SER A 184 -0.28 9.61 -23.22
C SER A 184 0.15 10.96 -23.80
N ARG A 185 -0.76 11.68 -24.46
CA ARG A 185 -0.48 12.97 -25.10
C ARG A 185 -0.75 14.19 -24.23
N ARG A 186 -1.62 14.10 -23.22
CA ARG A 186 -2.10 15.25 -22.46
C ARG A 186 -1.59 15.32 -21.04
N ILE A 187 -1.06 14.22 -20.50
CA ILE A 187 -0.49 14.22 -19.16
C ILE A 187 0.92 14.82 -19.21
N ASN A 188 1.08 15.94 -18.50
CA ASN A 188 2.36 16.65 -18.41
C ASN A 188 3.07 16.43 -17.07
N ARG A 189 2.34 15.93 -16.06
CA ARG A 189 2.89 15.55 -14.76
C ARG A 189 2.36 14.14 -14.43
N LEU A 190 3.16 13.14 -14.80
CA LEU A 190 2.85 11.73 -14.55
C LEU A 190 3.36 11.33 -13.17
N ILE A 191 2.52 10.67 -12.36
CA ILE A 191 2.97 10.00 -11.15
C ILE A 191 2.84 8.48 -11.30
N VAL A 192 3.89 7.76 -10.96
CA VAL A 192 3.98 6.30 -11.06
C VAL A 192 4.94 5.79 -10.00
N ALA A 193 4.76 4.52 -9.59
CA ALA A 193 5.69 3.87 -8.68
C ALA A 193 7.15 4.01 -9.16
N SER A 194 8.02 4.39 -8.23
CA SER A 194 9.43 4.66 -8.51
C SER A 194 10.20 3.39 -8.88
N PRO A 195 11.45 3.51 -9.35
CA PRO A 195 12.30 2.35 -9.60
C PRO A 195 12.54 1.45 -8.37
N SER A 196 12.24 1.92 -7.16
CA SER A 196 12.27 1.08 -5.96
C SER A 196 11.15 0.04 -5.89
N GLU A 197 10.12 0.17 -6.72
CA GLU A 197 9.06 -0.83 -6.94
C GLU A 197 9.15 -1.43 -8.36
N PRO A 198 10.23 -2.17 -8.68
CA PRO A 198 10.55 -2.55 -10.04
C PRO A 198 9.48 -3.42 -10.70
N GLY A 199 8.82 -4.30 -9.93
CA GLY A 199 7.81 -5.23 -10.45
C GLY A 199 6.63 -4.50 -11.07
N ALA A 200 6.00 -3.60 -10.32
CA ALA A 200 4.87 -2.83 -10.80
C ALA A 200 5.26 -1.87 -11.92
N ARG A 201 6.40 -1.20 -11.78
CA ARG A 201 6.89 -0.26 -12.79
C ARG A 201 7.16 -0.96 -14.13
N GLN A 202 7.79 -2.15 -14.12
CA GLN A 202 8.02 -2.95 -15.33
C GLN A 202 6.72 -3.40 -15.97
N GLN A 203 5.76 -3.85 -15.16
CA GLN A 203 4.44 -4.24 -15.63
C GLN A 203 3.72 -3.09 -16.33
N TYR A 204 3.71 -1.90 -15.73
CA TYR A 204 3.07 -0.72 -16.33
C TYR A 204 3.75 -0.32 -17.64
N ARG A 205 5.08 -0.30 -17.64
CA ARG A 205 5.84 0.00 -18.86
C ARG A 205 5.58 -1.01 -19.98
N ALA A 206 5.58 -2.31 -19.67
CA ALA A 206 5.27 -3.35 -20.63
C ALA A 206 3.84 -3.25 -21.19
N THR A 207 2.86 -2.95 -20.33
CA THR A 207 1.48 -2.73 -20.75
C THR A 207 1.36 -1.55 -21.71
N LEU A 208 1.99 -0.42 -21.38
CA LEU A 208 1.98 0.77 -22.22
C LEU A 208 2.71 0.56 -23.54
N ALA A 209 3.87 -0.09 -23.51
CA ALA A 209 4.64 -0.39 -24.71
C ALA A 209 3.87 -1.30 -25.67
N ALA A 210 3.12 -2.26 -25.14
CA ALA A 210 2.25 -3.13 -25.94
C ALA A 210 1.07 -2.38 -26.59
N GLN A 211 0.59 -1.28 -26.01
CA GLN A 211 -0.56 -0.53 -26.49
C GLN A 211 -0.17 0.71 -27.31
N LEU A 212 0.84 1.44 -26.92
CA LEU A 212 1.26 2.72 -27.48
C LEU A 212 2.54 2.64 -28.30
N GLY A 213 3.30 1.54 -28.14
CA GLY A 213 4.66 1.42 -28.62
C GLY A 213 5.71 2.06 -27.69
N GLU A 214 6.97 1.68 -27.86
CA GLU A 214 8.07 2.09 -26.99
C GLU A 214 8.31 3.61 -26.99
N THR A 215 8.20 4.25 -28.15
CA THR A 215 8.47 5.70 -28.27
C THR A 215 7.46 6.53 -27.47
N ALA A 216 6.15 6.28 -27.63
CA ALA A 216 5.12 7.00 -26.89
C ALA A 216 5.17 6.69 -25.39
N THR A 217 5.49 5.44 -25.05
CA THR A 217 5.71 5.05 -23.65
C THR A 217 6.88 5.81 -23.03
N ALA A 218 8.02 5.90 -23.72
CA ALA A 218 9.18 6.63 -23.24
C ALA A 218 8.87 8.14 -23.09
N GLN A 219 8.12 8.73 -24.03
CA GLN A 219 7.68 10.12 -23.94
C GLN A 219 6.79 10.36 -22.71
N LEU A 220 5.80 9.51 -22.47
CA LEU A 220 4.94 9.61 -21.30
C LEU A 220 5.76 9.54 -19.98
N PHE A 221 6.68 8.60 -19.88
CA PHE A 221 7.59 8.51 -18.72
C PHE A 221 8.56 9.69 -18.61
N GLY A 222 8.81 10.43 -19.70
CA GLY A 222 9.55 11.69 -19.67
C GLY A 222 8.87 12.81 -18.88
N HIS A 223 7.57 12.69 -18.63
CA HIS A 223 6.77 13.62 -17.80
C HIS A 223 6.66 13.18 -16.34
N GLU A 224 7.45 12.19 -15.92
CA GLU A 224 7.36 11.63 -14.58
C GLU A 224 7.78 12.63 -13.49
N VAL A 225 6.95 12.72 -12.45
CA VAL A 225 7.27 13.43 -11.22
C VAL A 225 8.21 12.55 -10.40
N VAL A 226 9.49 12.89 -10.38
CA VAL A 226 10.54 12.07 -9.72
C VAL A 226 10.74 12.42 -8.24
N THR A 227 10.25 13.59 -7.82
CA THR A 227 10.33 14.04 -6.42
C THR A 227 8.93 14.33 -5.91
N PHE A 228 8.59 13.79 -4.76
CA PHE A 228 7.28 13.93 -4.17
C PHE A 228 7.38 14.15 -2.66
N ALA A 229 6.77 15.23 -2.16
CA ALA A 229 6.78 15.61 -0.74
C ALA A 229 8.19 15.55 -0.10
N GLY A 230 9.22 15.98 -0.84
CA GLY A 230 10.61 15.92 -0.39
C GLY A 230 11.27 14.53 -0.44
N ARG A 231 10.57 13.51 -0.96
CA ARG A 231 11.07 12.14 -1.13
C ARG A 231 11.39 11.86 -2.59
N LEU A 232 12.42 11.04 -2.82
CA LEU A 232 12.75 10.51 -4.15
C LEU A 232 12.01 9.20 -4.46
N GLY A 233 11.47 8.52 -3.45
CA GLY A 233 10.73 7.27 -3.61
C GLY A 233 9.23 7.52 -3.66
N ILE A 234 8.59 7.20 -4.79
CA ILE A 234 7.14 7.25 -4.96
C ILE A 234 6.63 5.81 -4.92
N GLN A 235 5.64 5.57 -4.06
CA GLN A 235 4.96 4.28 -3.95
C GLN A 235 3.55 4.40 -4.54
N HIS A 236 2.89 3.28 -4.80
CA HIS A 236 1.52 3.28 -5.31
C HIS A 236 0.55 4.10 -4.47
N ARG A 237 0.73 4.10 -3.15
CA ARG A 237 -0.07 4.87 -2.20
C ARG A 237 0.09 6.38 -2.34
N ASP A 238 1.17 6.84 -2.93
CA ASP A 238 1.42 8.28 -3.16
C ASP A 238 0.64 8.80 -4.38
N VAL A 239 0.25 7.92 -5.30
CA VAL A 239 -0.43 8.30 -6.55
C VAL A 239 -1.73 9.06 -6.29
N PRO A 240 -2.72 8.55 -5.54
CA PRO A 240 -3.96 9.26 -5.29
C PRO A 240 -3.74 10.57 -4.49
N TYR A 241 -2.82 10.56 -3.55
CA TYR A 241 -2.49 11.77 -2.80
C TYR A 241 -1.96 12.89 -3.69
N ALA A 242 -1.04 12.58 -4.61
CA ALA A 242 -0.49 13.56 -5.53
C ALA A 242 -1.55 14.19 -6.42
N LEU A 243 -2.49 13.38 -6.91
CA LEU A 243 -3.58 13.85 -7.78
C LEU A 243 -4.59 14.72 -7.02
N ILE A 244 -4.94 14.36 -5.78
CA ILE A 244 -5.86 15.13 -4.94
C ILE A 244 -5.27 16.50 -4.58
N ASN A 245 -3.95 16.58 -4.41
CA ASN A 245 -3.25 17.80 -4.02
C ASN A 245 -2.64 18.55 -5.21
N ASP A 246 -3.06 18.25 -6.44
CA ASP A 246 -2.62 18.93 -7.68
C ASP A 246 -1.10 18.88 -7.93
N LEU A 247 -0.42 17.85 -7.40
CA LEU A 247 1.01 17.62 -7.60
C LEU A 247 1.30 16.84 -8.88
N ALA A 248 0.28 16.18 -9.43
CA ALA A 248 0.32 15.46 -10.70
C ALA A 248 -1.01 15.59 -11.44
N ASP A 249 -1.01 15.34 -12.74
CA ASP A 249 -2.19 15.39 -13.61
C ASP A 249 -2.83 14.02 -13.77
N GLY A 250 -2.00 13.00 -13.90
CA GLY A 250 -2.41 11.60 -14.04
C GLY A 250 -1.41 10.66 -13.42
N GLY A 251 -1.88 9.47 -13.06
CA GLY A 251 -1.07 8.43 -12.45
C GLY A 251 -1.39 7.04 -12.97
N LEU A 252 -0.39 6.17 -12.88
CA LEU A 252 -0.51 4.75 -13.20
C LEU A 252 -0.53 3.96 -11.89
N ILE A 253 -1.54 3.13 -11.74
CA ILE A 253 -1.78 2.34 -10.54
C ILE A 253 -2.52 1.06 -10.94
N PHE A 254 -2.61 0.07 -10.08
CA PHE A 254 -3.46 -1.10 -10.37
C PHE A 254 -4.91 -0.71 -10.59
N SER A 255 -5.60 -1.35 -11.53
CA SER A 255 -6.96 -0.99 -11.94
C SER A 255 -7.97 -1.01 -10.79
N HIS A 256 -7.89 -1.99 -9.89
CA HIS A 256 -8.75 -2.06 -8.71
C HIS A 256 -8.52 -0.88 -7.75
N LEU A 257 -7.28 -0.42 -7.59
CA LEU A 257 -6.97 0.77 -6.78
C LEU A 257 -7.45 2.06 -7.48
N ALA A 258 -7.28 2.17 -8.80
CA ALA A 258 -7.80 3.31 -9.55
C ALA A 258 -9.31 3.46 -9.36
N ASN A 259 -10.05 2.36 -9.48
CA ASN A 259 -11.50 2.34 -9.26
C ASN A 259 -11.87 2.67 -7.82
N PHE A 260 -11.16 2.08 -6.84
CA PHE A 260 -11.38 2.36 -5.42
C PHE A 260 -11.20 3.85 -5.10
N TYR A 261 -10.10 4.46 -5.52
CA TYR A 261 -9.86 5.87 -5.23
C TYR A 261 -10.79 6.81 -5.99
N ALA A 262 -11.15 6.50 -7.23
CA ALA A 262 -12.13 7.28 -7.96
C ALA A 262 -13.52 7.23 -7.29
N ALA A 263 -13.91 6.08 -6.74
CA ALA A 263 -15.15 5.93 -5.98
C ALA A 263 -15.08 6.65 -4.61
N ALA A 264 -13.90 6.62 -3.96
CA ALA A 264 -13.68 7.25 -2.66
C ALA A 264 -13.63 8.79 -2.73
N PHE A 265 -13.15 9.34 -3.85
CA PHE A 265 -12.98 10.78 -4.08
C PHE A 265 -13.63 11.21 -5.40
N PRO A 266 -14.96 11.00 -5.57
CA PRO A 266 -15.65 11.18 -6.85
C PRO A 266 -15.60 12.62 -7.36
N GLU A 267 -15.40 13.62 -6.49
CA GLU A 267 -15.27 15.03 -6.89
C GLU A 267 -13.85 15.43 -7.33
N ARG A 268 -12.86 14.60 -7.04
CA ARG A 268 -11.45 14.91 -7.28
C ARG A 268 -10.81 14.00 -8.32
N LEU A 269 -11.20 12.73 -8.34
CA LEU A 269 -10.56 11.69 -9.13
C LEU A 269 -11.52 11.01 -10.08
N ARG A 270 -10.96 10.50 -11.17
CA ARG A 270 -11.64 9.55 -12.07
C ARG A 270 -10.67 8.49 -12.52
N ALA A 271 -11.18 7.27 -12.71
CA ALA A 271 -10.41 6.15 -13.22
C ALA A 271 -10.73 5.90 -14.70
N LEU A 272 -9.72 5.46 -15.43
CA LEU A 272 -9.88 4.93 -16.78
C LEU A 272 -9.19 3.58 -16.87
N GLY A 273 -9.83 2.64 -17.55
CA GLY A 273 -9.23 1.34 -17.86
C GLY A 273 -8.16 1.45 -18.94
N VAL A 274 -7.25 0.48 -18.94
CA VAL A 274 -6.27 0.29 -20.00
C VAL A 274 -6.61 -0.99 -20.74
N PRO A 275 -7.01 -0.95 -22.02
CA PRO A 275 -7.32 -2.15 -22.78
C PRO A 275 -6.17 -3.14 -22.79
N GLY A 276 -6.45 -4.42 -22.57
CA GLY A 276 -5.44 -5.48 -22.58
C GLY A 276 -4.51 -5.51 -21.36
N ALA A 277 -4.71 -4.66 -20.36
CA ALA A 277 -3.90 -4.64 -19.14
C ALA A 277 -4.03 -5.92 -18.32
N GLU A 278 -5.17 -6.61 -18.41
CA GLU A 278 -5.43 -7.88 -17.73
C GLU A 278 -4.42 -8.98 -18.10
N ARG A 279 -3.80 -8.92 -19.28
CA ARG A 279 -2.73 -9.85 -19.71
C ARG A 279 -1.46 -9.74 -18.85
N PHE A 280 -1.32 -8.66 -18.13
CA PHE A 280 -0.20 -8.38 -17.22
C PHE A 280 -0.62 -8.49 -15.76
N GLY A 281 -1.77 -9.12 -15.49
CA GLY A 281 -2.23 -9.42 -14.15
C GLY A 281 -1.28 -10.36 -13.42
N GLN A 282 -1.38 -10.37 -12.10
CA GLN A 282 -0.54 -11.19 -11.22
C GLN A 282 -1.40 -11.93 -10.22
N ASP A 283 -1.04 -13.18 -9.97
CA ASP A 283 -1.62 -13.96 -8.87
C ASP A 283 -1.11 -13.46 -7.53
N ILE A 284 -2.02 -13.38 -6.56
CA ILE A 284 -1.71 -13.17 -5.16
C ILE A 284 -2.12 -14.42 -4.41
N ALA A 285 -1.22 -14.89 -3.56
CA ALA A 285 -1.44 -16.10 -2.79
C ALA A 285 -1.19 -15.84 -1.30
N ILE A 286 -1.82 -16.67 -0.48
CA ILE A 286 -1.64 -16.73 0.97
C ILE A 286 -0.84 -17.97 1.33
N VAL A 287 0.08 -17.84 2.29
CA VAL A 287 0.87 -18.94 2.81
C VAL A 287 1.11 -18.74 4.31
N ARG A 288 1.20 -19.84 5.04
CA ARG A 288 1.57 -19.85 6.46
C ARG A 288 3.08 -19.76 6.64
N THR A 289 3.48 -19.20 7.76
CA THR A 289 4.88 -19.19 8.18
C THR A 289 5.17 -20.29 9.19
N THR A 290 6.43 -20.42 9.56
CA THR A 290 6.89 -21.35 10.62
C THR A 290 6.33 -21.03 12.01
N ARG A 291 5.79 -19.81 12.22
CA ARG A 291 5.15 -19.38 13.49
C ARG A 291 3.64 -19.59 13.53
N SER A 292 3.03 -20.02 12.44
CA SER A 292 1.58 -20.12 12.34
C SER A 292 0.95 -20.97 13.45
N HIS A 293 -0.15 -20.51 14.02
CA HIS A 293 -0.87 -21.14 15.13
C HIS A 293 -2.38 -21.28 14.82
N ALA A 294 -3.16 -21.75 15.79
CA ALA A 294 -4.58 -22.09 15.59
C ALA A 294 -5.43 -20.90 15.07
N LEU A 295 -5.17 -19.67 15.53
CA LEU A 295 -5.91 -18.49 15.07
C LEU A 295 -5.58 -18.17 13.59
N ALA A 296 -4.32 -18.36 13.17
CA ALA A 296 -3.92 -18.19 11.77
C ALA A 296 -4.57 -19.24 10.85
N VAL A 297 -4.71 -20.48 11.32
CA VAL A 297 -5.45 -21.54 10.60
C VAL A 297 -6.93 -21.17 10.47
N SER A 298 -7.54 -20.64 11.54
CA SER A 298 -8.92 -20.17 11.52
C SER A 298 -9.11 -18.99 10.58
N PHE A 299 -8.14 -18.06 10.56
CA PHE A 299 -8.15 -16.95 9.61
C PHE A 299 -8.04 -17.43 8.16
N GLU A 300 -7.10 -18.31 7.85
CA GLU A 300 -6.96 -18.87 6.49
C GLU A 300 -8.27 -19.53 6.03
N ARG A 301 -8.91 -20.32 6.89
CA ARG A 301 -10.22 -20.95 6.60
C ARG A 301 -11.28 -19.91 6.30
N PHE A 302 -11.47 -18.93 7.18
CA PHE A 302 -12.40 -17.81 6.97
C PHE A 302 -12.11 -17.08 5.66
N PHE A 303 -10.83 -16.74 5.47
CA PHE A 303 -10.41 -15.96 4.30
C PHE A 303 -10.70 -16.69 2.99
N MET A 304 -10.41 -17.98 2.92
CA MET A 304 -10.70 -18.81 1.74
C MET A 304 -12.21 -19.02 1.49
N GLU A 305 -13.05 -18.83 2.51
CA GLU A 305 -14.51 -18.85 2.38
C GLU A 305 -15.05 -17.55 1.78
N VAL A 306 -14.49 -16.38 2.16
CA VAL A 306 -15.05 -15.08 1.81
C VAL A 306 -14.36 -14.39 0.62
N ALA A 307 -13.11 -14.70 0.36
CA ALA A 307 -12.32 -14.06 -0.70
C ALA A 307 -12.89 -14.26 -2.12
N PRO A 308 -13.51 -15.41 -2.49
CA PRO A 308 -14.10 -15.61 -3.82
C PRO A 308 -15.14 -14.56 -4.21
N THR A 309 -15.81 -13.98 -3.22
CA THR A 309 -16.80 -12.91 -3.42
C THR A 309 -16.18 -11.53 -3.22
N ALA A 310 -15.42 -11.35 -2.14
CA ALA A 310 -14.92 -10.06 -1.74
C ALA A 310 -13.89 -9.47 -2.73
N TYR A 311 -13.04 -10.30 -3.31
CA TYR A 311 -12.01 -9.80 -4.24
C TYR A 311 -12.56 -9.39 -5.59
N PRO A 312 -13.44 -10.15 -6.26
CA PRO A 312 -14.13 -9.66 -7.47
C PRO A 312 -14.93 -8.37 -7.24
N GLU A 313 -15.64 -8.25 -6.12
CA GLU A 313 -16.33 -7.01 -5.73
C GLU A 313 -15.35 -5.84 -5.54
N GLY A 314 -14.14 -6.13 -5.09
CA GLY A 314 -13.03 -5.17 -4.98
C GLY A 314 -12.29 -4.87 -6.28
N GLY A 315 -12.75 -5.40 -7.42
CA GLY A 315 -12.18 -5.12 -8.75
C GLY A 315 -11.03 -6.04 -9.17
N PHE A 316 -10.93 -7.21 -8.58
CA PHE A 316 -10.03 -8.29 -9.01
C PHE A 316 -10.72 -9.26 -9.96
N ALA A 317 -9.94 -10.09 -10.64
CA ALA A 317 -10.49 -11.11 -11.52
C ALA A 317 -11.27 -12.18 -10.76
N VAL A 318 -12.31 -12.73 -11.39
CA VAL A 318 -12.98 -13.94 -10.94
C VAL A 318 -12.11 -15.15 -11.26
N LEU A 319 -11.57 -15.82 -10.26
CA LEU A 319 -10.60 -16.90 -10.46
C LEU A 319 -11.22 -18.24 -10.87
N GLY A 320 -12.51 -18.47 -10.60
CA GLY A 320 -13.16 -19.75 -10.91
C GLY A 320 -12.39 -20.95 -10.34
N PRO A 321 -12.02 -21.96 -11.18
CA PRO A 321 -11.35 -23.19 -10.69
C PRO A 321 -9.94 -22.97 -10.13
N THR A 322 -9.30 -21.83 -10.42
CA THR A 322 -7.96 -21.53 -9.90
C THR A 322 -7.98 -20.94 -8.50
N PHE A 323 -9.18 -20.58 -7.99
CA PHE A 323 -9.30 -20.10 -6.62
C PHE A 323 -8.94 -21.22 -5.62
N GLY A 324 -8.08 -20.90 -4.67
CA GLY A 324 -7.61 -21.85 -3.65
C GLY A 324 -6.68 -22.94 -4.19
N ALA A 325 -6.34 -22.90 -5.48
CA ALA A 325 -5.40 -23.86 -6.04
C ALA A 325 -4.08 -23.84 -5.26
N PRO A 326 -3.61 -24.98 -4.78
CA PRO A 326 -2.32 -25.06 -4.10
C PRO A 326 -1.19 -24.86 -5.12
N VAL A 327 -0.20 -24.09 -4.71
CA VAL A 327 1.00 -23.82 -5.50
C VAL A 327 2.22 -24.16 -4.67
N ASP A 328 3.09 -24.98 -5.24
CA ASP A 328 4.40 -25.26 -4.68
C ASP A 328 5.31 -24.03 -4.87
N LEU A 329 5.93 -23.61 -3.78
CA LEU A 329 6.80 -22.43 -3.74
C LEU A 329 8.27 -22.79 -3.95
#